data_d29fc9024e93bc3eab1ff32911bc7864
#
_entry.id   d29fc9024e93bc3eab1ff32911bc7864
#
_cell.length_a   1.000
_cell.length_b   1.000
_cell.length_c   1.000
_cell.angle_alpha   90.00
_cell.angle_beta   90.00
_cell.angle_gamma   90.00
#
_symmetry.space_group_name_H-M   'P 1'
#
loop_
_entity.id
_entity.type
_entity.pdbx_description
1 polymer ?
#
loop_
_entity_poly.entity_id
_entity_poly.type
_entity_poly.pdbx_seq_one_letter_code
_entity_poly.pdbx_strand_id
1 'polypeptide(L)'
;ETVYGGILSLITHRGNMPDMRINDDMQMLAYEFPQNRPAFEMPDYDKVEMKASRRPDFRHTLYWAPAVEGKTGATFYTSDMEGTYVATLTGMDAEGKKIQVKCEFVVESGDVSLE
;
A
#
# COMPACT_ATOMS: atom_id res chain seq x y z
N GLU A 1 0.81 -21.22 -34.17
CA GLU A 1 0.97 -19.76 -34.00
C GLU A 1 -0.37 -19.11 -34.36
N THR A 2 -1.05 -18.54 -33.32
CA THR A 2 -2.36 -17.92 -33.53
C THR A 2 -2.14 -16.46 -33.89
N VAL A 3 -2.45 -16.12 -35.16
CA VAL A 3 -2.35 -14.74 -35.63
C VAL A 3 -3.70 -14.05 -35.40
N TYR A 4 -3.73 -13.03 -34.52
CA TYR A 4 -4.91 -12.21 -34.31
C TYR A 4 -5.00 -11.14 -35.40
N GLY A 5 -6.15 -11.08 -36.11
CA GLY A 5 -6.40 -10.09 -37.15
C GLY A 5 -6.62 -8.66 -36.69
N GLY A 6 -6.77 -8.47 -35.37
CA GLY A 6 -6.97 -7.16 -34.75
C GLY A 6 -7.61 -7.27 -33.37
N ILE A 7 -7.62 -6.15 -32.65
CA ILE A 7 -8.28 -6.01 -31.36
C ILE A 7 -9.32 -4.89 -31.47
N LEU A 8 -10.58 -5.20 -31.17
CA LEU A 8 -11.66 -4.21 -31.07
C LEU A 8 -11.94 -3.92 -29.60
N SER A 9 -11.73 -2.69 -29.19
CA SER A 9 -12.06 -2.22 -27.85
C SER A 9 -13.33 -1.36 -27.91
N LEU A 10 -14.37 -1.76 -27.20
CA LEU A 10 -15.62 -1.02 -27.09
C LEU A 10 -15.70 -0.36 -25.73
N ILE A 11 -15.78 0.97 -25.71
CA ILE A 11 -15.92 1.75 -24.50
C ILE A 11 -17.34 2.32 -24.47
N THR A 12 -18.10 1.93 -23.46
CA THR A 12 -19.45 2.46 -23.26
C THR A 12 -19.41 3.81 -22.55
N HIS A 13 -20.41 4.67 -22.77
CA HIS A 13 -20.49 5.98 -22.12
C HIS A 13 -20.43 5.94 -20.58
N ARG A 14 -20.87 4.87 -19.96
CA ARG A 14 -20.87 4.68 -18.50
C ARG A 14 -19.70 3.86 -18.00
N GLY A 15 -18.85 3.35 -18.87
CA GLY A 15 -17.70 2.52 -18.49
C GLY A 15 -18.07 1.14 -17.90
N ASN A 16 -19.33 0.78 -17.91
CA ASN A 16 -19.86 -0.50 -17.45
C ASN A 16 -20.89 -1.03 -18.46
N MET A 17 -21.35 -2.26 -18.32
CA MET A 17 -22.34 -2.91 -19.17
C MET A 17 -23.68 -3.15 -18.43
N PRO A 18 -24.29 -2.18 -17.73
CA PRO A 18 -25.51 -2.44 -16.96
C PRO A 18 -26.74 -2.67 -17.84
N ASP A 19 -26.71 -2.22 -19.11
CA ASP A 19 -27.84 -2.28 -20.03
C ASP A 19 -27.68 -3.42 -21.06
N MET A 20 -26.67 -4.27 -20.92
CA MET A 20 -26.48 -5.41 -21.81
C MET A 20 -27.52 -6.48 -21.50
N ARG A 21 -28.38 -6.77 -22.48
CA ARG A 21 -29.32 -7.89 -22.36
C ARG A 21 -28.51 -9.19 -22.47
N ILE A 22 -28.59 -9.98 -21.42
CA ILE A 22 -28.01 -11.31 -21.40
C ILE A 22 -29.01 -12.23 -22.09
N ASN A 23 -28.61 -12.82 -23.22
CA ASN A 23 -29.39 -13.84 -23.88
C ASN A 23 -29.20 -15.18 -23.19
N ASP A 24 -30.12 -16.13 -23.46
CA ASP A 24 -30.08 -17.47 -22.86
C ASP A 24 -28.78 -18.23 -23.15
N ASP A 25 -28.07 -17.87 -24.22
CA ASP A 25 -26.76 -18.43 -24.60
C ASP A 25 -25.56 -17.78 -23.88
N MET A 26 -25.81 -16.77 -23.03
CA MET A 26 -24.79 -16.06 -22.27
C MET A 26 -24.88 -16.39 -20.80
N GLN A 27 -23.75 -16.69 -20.20
CA GLN A 27 -23.65 -16.84 -18.75
C GLN A 27 -22.76 -15.75 -18.17
N MET A 28 -23.24 -15.04 -17.16
CA MET A 28 -22.42 -14.08 -16.43
C MET A 28 -21.85 -14.81 -15.19
N LEU A 29 -20.53 -14.90 -15.16
CA LEU A 29 -19.81 -15.42 -14.02
C LEU A 29 -19.11 -14.28 -13.29
N ALA A 30 -19.50 -14.05 -12.04
CA ALA A 30 -18.72 -13.18 -11.16
C ALA A 30 -17.52 -13.99 -10.66
N TYR A 31 -16.34 -13.61 -11.12
CA TYR A 31 -15.09 -14.25 -10.76
C TYR A 31 -14.22 -13.31 -9.95
N GLU A 32 -13.96 -13.67 -8.72
CA GLU A 32 -12.98 -13.00 -7.88
C GLU A 32 -11.62 -13.69 -8.04
N PHE A 33 -10.68 -12.96 -8.62
CA PHE A 33 -9.30 -13.46 -8.68
C PHE A 33 -8.72 -13.51 -7.27
N PRO A 34 -8.07 -14.62 -6.89
CA PRO A 34 -7.31 -14.63 -5.66
C PRO A 34 -6.18 -13.60 -5.78
N GLN A 35 -6.32 -12.51 -5.04
CA GLN A 35 -5.29 -11.49 -4.93
C GLN A 35 -4.47 -11.78 -3.68
N ASN A 36 -3.16 -11.84 -3.84
CA ASN A 36 -2.27 -11.78 -2.70
C ASN A 36 -2.49 -10.44 -2.00
N ARG A 37 -2.69 -10.46 -0.70
CA ARG A 37 -2.75 -9.23 0.08
C ARG A 37 -1.41 -8.51 -0.11
N PRO A 38 -1.40 -7.25 -0.57
CA PRO A 38 -0.16 -6.51 -0.68
C PRO A 38 0.47 -6.42 0.70
N ALA A 39 1.70 -6.92 0.80
CA ALA A 39 2.52 -6.76 1.99
C ALA A 39 3.43 -5.55 1.77
N PHE A 40 3.52 -4.70 2.77
CA PHE A 40 4.49 -3.61 2.76
C PHE A 40 5.80 -4.14 3.33
N GLU A 41 6.82 -4.17 2.48
CA GLU A 41 8.16 -4.60 2.88
C GLU A 41 8.91 -3.41 3.48
N MET A 42 9.31 -3.57 4.73
CA MET A 42 10.20 -2.63 5.40
C MET A 42 11.62 -3.22 5.44
N PRO A 43 12.66 -2.43 5.21
CA PRO A 43 14.01 -2.87 5.46
C PRO A 43 14.20 -3.10 6.96
N ASP A 44 14.86 -4.18 7.28
CA ASP A 44 15.21 -4.56 8.63
C ASP A 44 16.68 -4.23 8.88
N TYR A 45 16.93 -3.07 9.44
CA TYR A 45 18.30 -2.60 9.71
C TYR A 45 18.94 -3.26 10.94
N ASP A 46 18.28 -4.17 11.62
CA ASP A 46 18.93 -5.02 12.64
C ASP A 46 19.79 -6.11 11.99
N LYS A 47 19.51 -6.44 10.72
CA LYS A 47 20.33 -7.39 9.97
C LYS A 47 21.67 -6.77 9.57
N VAL A 48 22.76 -7.52 9.84
CA VAL A 48 24.12 -7.08 9.56
C VAL A 48 24.32 -6.69 8.08
N GLU A 49 23.68 -7.42 7.18
CA GLU A 49 23.75 -7.17 5.73
C GLU A 49 23.15 -5.82 5.36
N MET A 50 22.05 -5.44 6.01
CA MET A 50 21.39 -4.16 5.76
C MET A 50 22.16 -3.00 6.38
N LYS A 51 22.74 -3.17 7.58
CA LYS A 51 23.62 -2.18 8.21
C LYS A 51 24.88 -1.90 7.38
N ALA A 52 25.41 -2.91 6.71
CA ALA A 52 26.60 -2.78 5.84
C ALA A 52 26.26 -2.25 4.44
N SER A 53 24.98 -2.12 4.11
CA SER A 53 24.54 -1.62 2.81
C SER A 53 24.89 -0.15 2.68
N ARG A 54 25.56 0.20 1.58
CA ARG A 54 25.83 1.60 1.20
C ARG A 54 24.72 2.18 0.30
N ARG A 55 23.60 1.48 0.13
CA ARG A 55 22.48 1.98 -0.66
C ARG A 55 21.70 2.97 0.18
N PRO A 56 21.54 4.21 -0.27
CA PRO A 56 20.71 5.17 0.43
C PRO A 56 19.24 4.74 0.38
N ASP A 57 18.53 4.98 1.47
CA ASP A 57 17.11 4.68 1.61
C ASP A 57 16.27 5.96 1.41
N PHE A 58 15.69 6.11 0.24
CA PHE A 58 14.88 7.28 -0.12
C PHE A 58 13.37 7.00 -0.07
N ARG A 59 12.92 6.16 0.87
CA ARG A 59 11.50 5.87 1.02
C ARG A 59 10.76 7.08 1.58
N HIS A 60 9.67 7.45 0.93
CA HIS A 60 8.71 8.44 1.43
C HIS A 60 7.69 7.82 2.40
N THR A 61 7.39 6.54 2.24
CA THR A 61 6.49 5.81 3.13
C THR A 61 7.32 4.93 4.04
N LEU A 62 7.36 5.27 5.31
CA LEU A 62 8.17 4.57 6.30
C LEU A 62 7.49 3.31 6.83
N TYR A 63 6.17 3.36 6.98
CA TYR A 63 5.36 2.28 7.53
C TYR A 63 3.98 2.24 6.89
N TRP A 64 3.49 1.05 6.64
CA TRP A 64 2.13 0.82 6.19
C TRP A 64 1.60 -0.49 6.76
N ALA A 65 0.46 -0.44 7.43
CA ALA A 65 -0.27 -1.62 7.89
C ALA A 65 -1.75 -1.45 7.54
N PRO A 66 -2.32 -2.32 6.70
CA PRO A 66 -3.73 -2.24 6.31
C PRO A 66 -4.69 -2.59 7.44
N ALA A 67 -4.24 -3.36 8.42
CA ALA A 67 -5.01 -3.72 9.60
C ALA A 67 -4.09 -3.75 10.82
N VAL A 68 -4.48 -3.01 11.85
CA VAL A 68 -3.80 -2.99 13.15
C VAL A 68 -4.82 -3.42 14.19
N GLU A 69 -4.57 -4.53 14.85
CA GLU A 69 -5.41 -5.05 15.91
C GLU A 69 -4.84 -4.69 17.29
N GLY A 70 -5.71 -4.23 18.17
CA GLY A 70 -5.40 -4.02 19.57
C GLY A 70 -4.57 -2.77 19.87
N LYS A 71 -3.94 -2.77 21.04
CA LYS A 71 -3.17 -1.66 21.60
C LYS A 71 -1.67 -1.75 21.29
N THR A 72 -1.31 -2.45 20.25
CA THR A 72 0.09 -2.70 19.90
C THR A 72 0.66 -1.46 19.23
N GLY A 73 1.78 -0.97 19.74
CA GLY A 73 2.55 0.08 19.06
C GLY A 73 3.17 -0.47 17.77
N ALA A 74 3.44 0.43 16.83
CA ALA A 74 4.18 0.12 15.63
C ALA A 74 5.64 0.58 15.78
N THR A 75 6.58 -0.28 15.43
CA THR A 75 8.00 0.05 15.37
C THR A 75 8.44 -0.03 13.92
N PHE A 76 9.15 0.99 13.45
CA PHE A 76 9.65 1.06 12.09
C PHE A 76 10.94 1.88 12.04
N TYR A 77 11.71 1.68 10.98
CA TYR A 77 12.92 2.45 10.73
C TYR A 77 12.62 3.65 9.84
N THR A 78 13.29 4.76 10.13
CA THR A 78 13.27 5.95 9.26
C THR A 78 14.07 5.69 7.99
N SER A 79 13.93 6.57 7.01
CA SER A 79 14.75 6.60 5.82
C SER A 79 15.86 7.65 5.96
N ASP A 80 16.78 7.70 4.99
CA ASP A 80 17.82 8.73 4.91
C ASP A 80 17.26 10.10 4.44
N MET A 81 15.96 10.18 4.21
CA MET A 81 15.31 11.42 3.83
C MET A 81 14.91 12.21 5.07
N GLU A 82 15.51 13.38 5.19
CA GLU A 82 15.13 14.35 6.22
C GLU A 82 13.79 15.02 5.89
N GLY A 83 13.05 15.36 6.91
CA GLY A 83 11.81 16.11 6.75
C GLY A 83 10.74 15.78 7.77
N THR A 84 9.60 16.39 7.59
CA THR A 84 8.43 16.17 8.45
C THR A 84 7.58 15.08 7.87
N TYR A 85 7.32 14.07 8.68
CA TYR A 85 6.46 12.94 8.35
C TYR A 85 5.16 13.00 9.14
N VAL A 86 4.11 12.49 8.53
CA VAL A 86 2.77 12.43 9.14
C VAL A 86 2.37 10.96 9.30
N ALA A 87 2.17 10.55 10.53
CA ALA A 87 1.55 9.27 10.83
C ALA A 87 0.04 9.45 10.92
N THR A 88 -0.71 8.65 10.17
CA THR A 88 -2.17 8.68 10.17
C THR A 88 -2.70 7.30 10.54
N LEU A 89 -3.49 7.24 11.59
CA LEU A 89 -4.24 6.05 11.98
C LEU A 89 -5.71 6.29 11.70
N THR A 90 -6.34 5.39 10.98
CA THR A 90 -7.78 5.42 10.70
C THR A 90 -8.42 4.11 11.14
N GLY A 91 -9.60 4.20 11.72
CA GLY A 91 -10.31 3.02 12.19
C GLY A 91 -11.77 3.30 12.46
N MET A 92 -12.44 2.32 13.07
CA MET A 92 -13.78 2.46 13.61
C MET A 92 -13.79 1.95 15.04
N ASP A 93 -14.54 2.62 15.91
CA ASP A 93 -14.81 2.13 17.25
C ASP A 93 -15.88 1.00 17.23
N ALA A 94 -16.17 0.47 18.43
CA ALA A 94 -17.15 -0.59 18.57
C ALA A 94 -18.57 -0.15 18.19
N GLU A 95 -18.84 1.14 18.20
CA GLU A 95 -20.10 1.77 17.82
C GLU A 95 -20.19 2.09 16.32
N GLY A 96 -19.13 1.79 15.54
CA GLY A 96 -19.07 2.04 14.10
C GLY A 96 -18.72 3.49 13.72
N LYS A 97 -18.29 4.31 14.69
CA LYS A 97 -17.85 5.68 14.44
C LYS A 97 -16.41 5.70 13.92
N LYS A 98 -16.17 6.45 12.87
CA LYS A 98 -14.84 6.63 12.32
C LYS A 98 -13.93 7.38 13.28
N ILE A 99 -12.74 6.84 13.51
CA ILE A 99 -11.67 7.47 14.26
C ILE A 99 -10.52 7.76 13.30
N GLN A 100 -9.98 8.97 13.38
CA GLN A 100 -8.77 9.35 12.67
C GLN A 100 -7.87 10.11 13.62
N VAL A 101 -6.65 9.61 13.77
CA VAL A 101 -5.60 10.26 14.57
C VAL A 101 -4.45 10.58 13.63
N LYS A 102 -3.89 11.77 13.76
CA LYS A 102 -2.70 12.21 13.03
C LYS A 102 -1.66 12.66 14.03
N CYS A 103 -0.41 12.29 13.76
CA CYS A 103 0.75 12.71 14.53
C CYS A 103 1.85 13.11 13.53
N GLU A 104 2.53 14.20 13.80
CA GLU A 104 3.67 14.66 13.02
C GLU A 104 4.95 14.40 13.78
N PHE A 105 6.00 13.99 13.08
CA PHE A 105 7.33 13.84 13.62
C PHE A 105 8.36 14.25 12.59
N VAL A 106 9.54 14.68 13.06
CA VAL A 106 10.63 15.14 12.21
C VAL A 106 11.72 14.07 12.19
N VAL A 107 12.25 13.81 11.01
CA VAL A 107 13.43 12.98 10.78
C VAL A 107 14.57 13.92 10.42
N GLU A 108 15.62 13.90 11.22
CA GLU A 108 16.84 14.67 11.01
C GLU A 108 18.02 13.70 10.89
N SER A 109 18.99 14.08 10.10
CA SER A 109 20.25 13.33 10.00
C SER A 109 20.99 13.45 11.34
N GLY A 110 21.24 12.33 11.97
CA GLY A 110 22.07 12.32 13.16
C GLY A 110 23.52 12.63 12.76
N ASP A 111 24.06 13.75 13.21
CA ASP A 111 25.48 14.02 13.16
C ASP A 111 26.21 12.94 13.95
N VAL A 112 26.84 12.02 13.24
CA VAL A 112 27.84 11.12 13.85
C VAL A 112 29.09 11.95 14.07
N SER A 113 29.17 12.63 15.21
CA SER A 113 30.44 13.19 15.66
C SER A 113 31.40 12.02 15.90
N LEU A 114 32.29 11.82 14.97
CA LEU A 114 33.47 10.97 15.17
C LEU A 114 34.41 11.72 16.13
N GLU A 115 34.33 11.37 17.40
CA GLU A 115 35.43 11.62 18.33
C GLU A 115 36.51 10.55 18.17
#